data_56a9d826132b92a5f60144564b5bf4d4
#
_entry.id   56a9d826132b92a5f60144564b5bf4d4
#
_cell.length_a   1.000
_cell.length_b   1.000
_cell.length_c   1.000
_cell.angle_alpha   90.00
_cell.angle_beta   90.00
_cell.angle_gamma   90.00
#
_symmetry.space_group_name_H-M   'P 1'
#
loop_
_entity.id
_entity.type
_entity.pdbx_description
1 polymer ?
#
loop_
_entity_poly.entity_id
_entity_poly.type
_entity_poly.pdbx_seq_one_letter_code
_entity_poly.pdbx_strand_id
1 'polypeptide(L)'
;MLRSIAVALVLVSWALPAAAGPEAPPRVRARDLGVPFDGTPGALNAITDVEGVLVGQTTLISGNGKLVVGKGPVRTGVTAVLPRGSDSQQHFSFAGWFSENGNGEMTGTTWVEESGFLEGPVLITNTHSVGVVRDAVIAWRVAHGPPDATDSWWSLPVVAETWDGWLNDINGFHVKPEHVFHALDSARSGPVEEGAVGGGTGMICNGFKGGIGSSSRRLTDKDGSYLVGVLVQCNYGTRQNLRIAGIPVGREIESEDPYAFVPSELAERGSIIVVVATNAPLLPHQLKRIARRVSLGIGRNGSIAGNGSGDIFIAFSTANPAASELGHVVGLQMLPNDSLDPLFAATVQATEEAIVNAMVAAEDMTGIDGHHVRALPHEQLRAVLARYNRLTH
;
A
#
# COMPACT_ATOMS: atom_id res chain seq x y z
N MET A 1 39.07 34.16 55.46
CA MET A 1 37.98 34.02 54.45
C MET A 1 38.46 33.11 53.33
N LEU A 2 38.22 31.80 53.42
CA LEU A 2 38.50 30.85 52.35
C LEU A 2 37.26 30.71 51.49
N ARG A 3 37.37 30.99 50.19
CA ARG A 3 36.33 30.74 49.18
C ARG A 3 36.56 29.36 48.60
N SER A 4 35.63 28.42 48.83
CA SER A 4 35.57 27.11 48.16
C SER A 4 35.03 27.27 46.76
N ILE A 5 35.79 26.82 45.74
CA ILE A 5 35.37 26.72 44.36
C ILE A 5 34.83 25.29 44.16
N ALA A 6 33.53 25.19 43.91
CA ALA A 6 32.92 23.94 43.53
C ALA A 6 33.06 23.76 41.99
N VAL A 7 33.75 22.71 41.56
CA VAL A 7 33.85 22.30 40.16
C VAL A 7 32.71 21.34 39.88
N ALA A 8 31.76 21.75 39.02
CA ALA A 8 30.70 20.88 38.52
C ALA A 8 31.22 20.05 37.35
N LEU A 9 31.33 18.74 37.52
CA LEU A 9 31.58 17.80 36.44
C LEU A 9 30.30 17.59 35.63
N VAL A 10 30.27 18.05 34.36
CA VAL A 10 29.22 17.74 33.42
C VAL A 10 29.56 16.39 32.73
N LEU A 11 28.82 15.36 33.11
CA LEU A 11 28.86 14.05 32.43
C LEU A 11 28.05 14.15 31.14
N VAL A 12 28.74 14.23 29.99
CA VAL A 12 28.13 14.10 28.67
C VAL A 12 27.95 12.60 28.40
N SER A 13 26.74 12.10 28.52
CA SER A 13 26.41 10.74 28.10
C SER A 13 26.27 10.69 26.56
N TRP A 14 27.19 10.02 25.92
CA TRP A 14 27.08 9.68 24.50
C TRP A 14 26.09 8.50 24.38
N ALA A 15 24.88 8.77 23.88
CA ALA A 15 23.96 7.72 23.44
C ALA A 15 24.53 7.11 22.14
N LEU A 16 24.96 5.85 22.21
CA LEU A 16 25.29 5.06 21.03
C LEU A 16 24.00 4.84 20.21
N PRO A 17 24.03 4.99 18.88
CA PRO A 17 22.89 4.64 18.06
C PRO A 17 22.60 3.14 18.26
N ALA A 18 21.33 2.82 18.52
CA ALA A 18 20.87 1.44 18.59
C ALA A 18 21.21 0.74 17.26
N ALA A 19 21.97 -0.35 17.32
CA ALA A 19 22.23 -1.16 16.16
C ALA A 19 20.89 -1.67 15.60
N ALA A 20 20.65 -1.44 14.30
CA ALA A 20 19.53 -2.05 13.60
C ALA A 20 19.63 -3.57 13.80
N GLY A 21 18.57 -4.19 14.31
CA GLY A 21 18.49 -5.65 14.44
C GLY A 21 18.70 -6.33 13.07
N PRO A 22 19.05 -7.61 13.04
CA PRO A 22 19.22 -8.32 11.78
C PRO A 22 17.96 -8.21 10.94
N GLU A 23 18.12 -7.74 9.71
CA GLU A 23 17.05 -7.62 8.72
C GLU A 23 16.44 -9.02 8.50
N ALA A 24 15.12 -9.13 8.61
CA ALA A 24 14.45 -10.41 8.36
C ALA A 24 14.77 -10.87 6.93
N PRO A 25 14.96 -12.18 6.67
CA PRO A 25 15.27 -12.65 5.33
C PRO A 25 14.16 -12.20 4.36
N PRO A 26 14.52 -11.84 3.12
CA PRO A 26 13.57 -11.39 2.13
C PRO A 26 12.50 -12.48 1.91
N ARG A 27 11.24 -12.09 1.95
CA ARG A 27 10.12 -13.01 1.69
C ARG A 27 10.13 -13.44 0.23
N VAL A 28 9.71 -14.68 -0.01
CA VAL A 28 9.56 -15.23 -1.38
C VAL A 28 8.53 -14.39 -2.13
N ARG A 29 8.83 -14.08 -3.38
CA ARG A 29 7.94 -13.34 -4.29
C ARG A 29 7.46 -14.22 -5.42
N ALA A 30 6.43 -13.80 -6.13
CA ALA A 30 5.79 -14.61 -7.18
C ALA A 30 6.77 -14.99 -8.31
N ARG A 31 7.70 -14.11 -8.70
CA ARG A 31 8.73 -14.42 -9.69
C ARG A 31 9.71 -15.48 -9.20
N ASP A 32 10.02 -15.53 -7.91
CA ASP A 32 10.90 -16.55 -7.34
C ASP A 32 10.27 -17.95 -7.42
N LEU A 33 8.94 -18.01 -7.47
CA LEU A 33 8.19 -19.24 -7.71
C LEU A 33 8.07 -19.62 -9.19
N GLY A 34 8.62 -18.81 -10.10
CA GLY A 34 8.50 -19.03 -11.55
C GLY A 34 7.17 -18.55 -12.15
N VAL A 35 6.40 -17.70 -11.46
CA VAL A 35 5.19 -17.10 -12.02
C VAL A 35 5.58 -16.10 -13.11
N PRO A 36 5.09 -16.23 -14.35
CA PRO A 36 5.40 -15.28 -15.42
C PRO A 36 4.56 -14.02 -15.30
N PHE A 37 5.22 -12.89 -15.53
CA PHE A 37 4.56 -11.58 -15.64
C PHE A 37 5.12 -10.80 -16.81
N ASP A 38 4.25 -10.07 -17.48
CA ASP A 38 4.62 -9.18 -18.58
C ASP A 38 5.40 -7.95 -18.08
N GLY A 39 6.21 -7.38 -18.96
CA GLY A 39 6.99 -6.16 -18.74
C GLY A 39 8.27 -6.38 -17.92
N THR A 40 9.12 -5.36 -17.92
CA THR A 40 10.42 -5.39 -17.24
C THR A 40 10.29 -4.71 -15.88
N PRO A 41 10.57 -5.40 -14.77
CA PRO A 41 10.55 -4.78 -13.45
C PRO A 41 11.69 -3.76 -13.30
N GLY A 42 11.52 -2.79 -12.39
CA GLY A 42 12.62 -1.99 -11.88
C GLY A 42 13.56 -2.81 -10.97
N ALA A 43 14.58 -2.17 -10.44
CA ALA A 43 15.65 -2.84 -9.68
C ALA A 43 15.14 -3.56 -8.41
N LEU A 44 14.15 -2.98 -7.73
CA LEU A 44 13.53 -3.53 -6.53
C LEU A 44 12.22 -4.26 -6.83
N ASN A 45 11.69 -4.06 -8.04
CA ASN A 45 10.34 -4.48 -8.42
C ASN A 45 9.28 -4.05 -7.39
N ALA A 46 9.36 -2.81 -6.93
CA ALA A 46 8.52 -2.23 -5.89
C ALA A 46 8.16 -0.78 -6.21
N ILE A 47 7.15 -0.22 -5.52
CA ILE A 47 6.74 1.18 -5.71
C ILE A 47 7.90 2.16 -5.44
N THR A 48 8.82 1.78 -4.59
CA THR A 48 10.04 2.52 -4.23
C THR A 48 11.11 2.58 -5.32
N ASP A 49 10.93 1.89 -6.45
CA ASP A 49 11.74 2.13 -7.65
C ASP A 49 11.50 3.53 -8.23
N VAL A 50 10.36 4.13 -7.97
CA VAL A 50 10.09 5.52 -8.32
C VAL A 50 10.81 6.42 -7.32
N GLU A 51 11.80 7.15 -7.82
CA GLU A 51 12.66 8.00 -6.99
C GLU A 51 11.85 9.00 -6.14
N GLY A 52 12.23 9.12 -4.87
CA GLY A 52 11.58 9.95 -3.86
C GLY A 52 10.46 9.24 -3.11
N VAL A 53 9.94 8.12 -3.61
CA VAL A 53 8.88 7.38 -2.93
C VAL A 53 9.45 6.58 -1.76
N LEU A 54 8.89 6.80 -0.56
CA LEU A 54 9.21 6.04 0.64
C LEU A 54 7.98 5.27 1.12
N VAL A 55 8.21 4.11 1.75
CA VAL A 55 7.16 3.28 2.38
C VAL A 55 7.55 2.98 3.82
N GLY A 56 6.59 3.17 4.74
CA GLY A 56 6.74 2.81 6.14
C GLY A 56 5.52 2.06 6.65
N GLN A 57 5.71 1.21 7.67
CA GLN A 57 4.67 0.30 8.13
C GLN A 57 4.73 0.13 9.64
N THR A 58 3.54 0.00 10.25
CA THR A 58 3.39 -0.41 11.64
C THR A 58 2.44 -1.59 11.71
N THR A 59 2.94 -2.74 12.15
CA THR A 59 2.19 -3.99 12.25
C THR A 59 1.78 -4.24 13.70
N LEU A 60 0.49 -4.51 13.94
CA LEU A 60 -0.08 -4.78 15.25
C LEU A 60 -0.61 -6.21 15.32
N ILE A 61 0.12 -7.08 16.02
CA ILE A 61 -0.26 -8.48 16.26
C ILE A 61 -0.19 -8.76 17.75
N SER A 62 -1.32 -9.06 18.38
CA SER A 62 -1.35 -9.46 19.79
C SER A 62 -2.58 -10.30 20.14
N GLY A 63 -2.48 -11.07 21.22
CA GLY A 63 -3.57 -11.89 21.72
C GLY A 63 -3.96 -13.08 20.84
N ASN A 64 -4.70 -14.02 21.42
CA ASN A 64 -5.23 -15.21 20.77
C ASN A 64 -6.56 -15.62 21.44
N GLY A 65 -7.33 -16.47 20.77
CA GLY A 65 -8.57 -17.05 21.32
C GLY A 65 -9.80 -16.23 20.99
N LYS A 66 -10.77 -16.21 21.92
CA LYS A 66 -12.08 -15.58 21.71
C LYS A 66 -11.97 -14.07 21.64
N LEU A 67 -12.83 -13.46 20.80
CA LEU A 67 -12.97 -12.02 20.71
C LEU A 67 -13.41 -11.43 22.06
N VAL A 68 -12.63 -10.46 22.53
CA VAL A 68 -13.02 -9.56 23.62
C VAL A 68 -12.77 -8.14 23.15
N VAL A 69 -13.82 -7.42 22.80
CA VAL A 69 -13.74 -6.07 22.24
C VAL A 69 -12.89 -5.16 23.14
N GLY A 70 -11.92 -4.47 22.55
CA GLY A 70 -10.93 -3.63 23.24
C GLY A 70 -9.73 -4.39 23.82
N LYS A 71 -9.70 -5.74 23.72
CA LYS A 71 -8.57 -6.56 24.17
C LYS A 71 -7.96 -7.42 23.06
N GLY A 72 -8.70 -7.68 21.99
CA GLY A 72 -8.27 -8.47 20.83
C GLY A 72 -8.88 -9.85 20.74
N PRO A 73 -8.31 -10.76 19.95
CA PRO A 73 -7.03 -10.68 19.21
C PRO A 73 -6.91 -9.51 18.22
N VAL A 74 -5.71 -8.93 18.12
CA VAL A 74 -5.40 -7.81 17.23
C VAL A 74 -4.60 -8.30 16.02
N ARG A 75 -5.07 -7.97 14.80
CA ARG A 75 -4.42 -8.29 13.51
C ARG A 75 -4.64 -7.12 12.55
N THR A 76 -3.93 -6.02 12.77
CA THR A 76 -4.14 -4.75 12.04
C THR A 76 -2.85 -3.95 11.92
N GLY A 77 -2.92 -2.73 11.42
CA GLY A 77 -1.76 -1.84 11.32
C GLY A 77 -2.00 -0.64 10.41
N VAL A 78 -0.90 0.01 10.05
CA VAL A 78 -0.86 1.19 9.19
C VAL A 78 0.28 1.05 8.17
N THR A 79 0.00 1.37 6.91
CA THR A 79 1.00 1.54 5.85
C THR A 79 0.99 2.99 5.38
N ALA A 80 2.16 3.61 5.28
CA ALA A 80 2.34 4.97 4.77
C ALA A 80 3.15 4.94 3.47
N VAL A 81 2.70 5.71 2.47
CA VAL A 81 3.42 5.96 1.21
C VAL A 81 3.67 7.46 1.11
N LEU A 82 4.93 7.88 1.09
CA LEU A 82 5.33 9.27 0.98
C LEU A 82 5.81 9.55 -0.46
N PRO A 83 5.10 10.37 -1.23
CA PRO A 83 5.41 10.58 -2.66
C PRO A 83 6.79 11.22 -2.93
N ARG A 84 7.26 12.07 -2.02
CA ARG A 84 8.53 12.81 -2.09
C ARG A 84 9.32 12.73 -0.79
N GLY A 85 9.24 11.61 -0.08
CA GLY A 85 9.90 11.45 1.21
C GLY A 85 9.48 12.55 2.20
N SER A 86 10.43 13.09 2.95
CA SER A 86 10.22 14.21 3.89
C SER A 86 9.64 15.45 3.21
N ASP A 87 9.95 15.65 1.94
CA ASP A 87 9.54 16.84 1.18
C ASP A 87 8.08 16.78 0.73
N SER A 88 7.40 15.64 0.91
CA SER A 88 5.95 15.48 0.61
C SER A 88 5.06 16.52 1.28
N GLN A 89 5.53 17.14 2.36
CA GLN A 89 4.79 18.19 3.08
C GLN A 89 4.89 19.57 2.45
N GLN A 90 5.93 19.83 1.65
CA GLN A 90 6.24 21.13 1.08
C GLN A 90 6.07 21.14 -0.46
N HIS A 91 6.37 20.03 -1.10
CA HIS A 91 6.29 19.84 -2.54
C HIS A 91 5.21 18.83 -2.89
N PHE A 92 4.05 19.32 -3.28
CA PHE A 92 2.91 18.46 -3.61
C PHE A 92 3.14 17.73 -4.93
N SER A 93 2.51 16.59 -5.08
CA SER A 93 2.59 15.79 -6.30
C SER A 93 1.28 15.90 -7.07
N PHE A 94 1.33 16.07 -8.40
CA PHE A 94 0.13 15.88 -9.21
C PHE A 94 -0.44 14.49 -8.97
N ALA A 95 -1.76 14.41 -8.82
CA ALA A 95 -2.46 13.17 -8.57
C ALA A 95 -3.82 13.10 -9.26
N GLY A 96 -4.32 11.87 -9.37
CA GLY A 96 -5.68 11.58 -9.80
C GLY A 96 -6.15 10.29 -9.14
N TRP A 97 -7.41 10.18 -8.86
CA TRP A 97 -8.01 9.03 -8.19
C TRP A 97 -9.18 8.44 -8.98
N PHE A 98 -9.56 7.21 -8.64
CA PHE A 98 -10.69 6.53 -9.25
C PHE A 98 -11.29 5.53 -8.26
N SER A 99 -12.61 5.56 -8.11
CA SER A 99 -13.38 4.55 -7.41
C SER A 99 -13.99 3.59 -8.43
N GLU A 100 -13.60 2.34 -8.41
CA GLU A 100 -14.20 1.26 -9.21
C GLU A 100 -15.60 0.94 -8.66
N ASN A 101 -15.67 0.74 -7.35
CA ASN A 101 -16.90 0.70 -6.57
C ASN A 101 -16.67 1.32 -5.19
N GLY A 102 -17.74 1.73 -4.53
CA GLY A 102 -17.71 2.70 -3.45
C GLY A 102 -18.04 2.15 -2.08
N ASN A 103 -18.01 0.82 -1.84
CA ASN A 103 -18.17 0.28 -0.49
C ASN A 103 -16.86 0.33 0.31
N GLY A 104 -16.25 1.51 0.37
CA GLY A 104 -14.97 1.78 1.03
C GLY A 104 -14.74 3.28 1.17
N GLU A 105 -13.66 3.65 1.83
CA GLU A 105 -13.33 5.05 2.09
C GLU A 105 -11.89 5.39 1.66
N MET A 106 -11.74 6.57 1.05
CA MET A 106 -10.47 7.26 0.86
C MET A 106 -10.72 8.75 1.11
N THR A 107 -10.21 9.27 2.22
CA THR A 107 -10.37 10.69 2.59
C THR A 107 -9.56 11.61 1.68
N GLY A 108 -9.86 12.91 1.69
CA GLY A 108 -9.09 13.92 0.92
C GLY A 108 -9.28 13.90 -0.58
N THR A 109 -10.01 12.93 -1.14
CA THR A 109 -10.18 12.75 -2.59
C THR A 109 -10.94 13.89 -3.27
N THR A 110 -11.84 14.56 -2.57
CA THR A 110 -12.53 15.76 -3.10
C THR A 110 -11.54 16.88 -3.41
N TRP A 111 -10.53 17.06 -2.56
CA TRP A 111 -9.49 18.06 -2.79
C TRP A 111 -8.50 17.62 -3.87
N VAL A 112 -8.15 16.34 -3.91
CA VAL A 112 -7.34 15.79 -5.03
C VAL A 112 -8.04 16.00 -6.37
N GLU A 113 -9.36 15.81 -6.43
CA GLU A 113 -10.14 16.04 -7.67
C GLU A 113 -10.17 17.52 -8.07
N GLU A 114 -10.33 18.43 -7.11
CA GLU A 114 -10.47 19.87 -7.36
C GLU A 114 -9.11 20.51 -7.67
N SER A 115 -8.08 20.24 -6.84
CA SER A 115 -6.76 20.88 -6.96
C SER A 115 -5.84 20.18 -7.96
N GLY A 116 -6.04 18.88 -8.18
CA GLY A 116 -5.11 18.03 -8.92
C GLY A 116 -3.87 17.64 -8.13
N PHE A 117 -3.79 17.94 -6.82
CA PHE A 117 -2.63 17.66 -5.98
C PHE A 117 -2.91 16.65 -4.88
N LEU A 118 -1.92 15.79 -4.63
CA LEU A 118 -1.74 15.04 -3.41
C LEU A 118 -0.81 15.83 -2.48
N GLU A 119 -1.35 16.33 -1.37
CA GLU A 119 -0.68 17.20 -0.42
C GLU A 119 -0.17 16.41 0.79
N GLY A 120 0.84 15.59 0.60
CA GLY A 120 1.45 14.79 1.66
C GLY A 120 1.35 13.29 1.42
N PRO A 121 1.46 12.46 2.49
CA PRO A 121 1.44 11.01 2.38
C PRO A 121 0.05 10.45 2.09
N VAL A 122 0.02 9.24 1.49
CA VAL A 122 -1.14 8.35 1.45
C VAL A 122 -0.98 7.31 2.55
N LEU A 123 -1.98 7.16 3.42
CA LEU A 123 -1.99 6.12 4.44
C LEU A 123 -3.09 5.10 4.16
N ILE A 124 -2.83 3.85 4.56
CA ILE A 124 -3.79 2.75 4.41
C ILE A 124 -3.86 1.98 5.74
N THR A 125 -5.07 1.71 6.19
CA THR A 125 -5.34 1.04 7.48
C THR A 125 -6.59 0.17 7.41
N ASN A 126 -7.26 -0.12 8.53
CA ASN A 126 -8.56 -0.77 8.55
C ASN A 126 -9.72 0.23 8.58
N THR A 127 -10.93 -0.25 8.26
CA THR A 127 -12.15 0.55 8.11
C THR A 127 -12.44 1.46 9.32
N HIS A 128 -12.32 0.93 10.55
CA HIS A 128 -12.66 1.71 11.75
C HIS A 128 -11.52 2.61 12.24
N SER A 129 -10.35 2.55 11.62
CA SER A 129 -9.19 3.35 12.03
C SER A 129 -8.93 4.56 11.13
N VAL A 130 -9.71 4.78 10.07
CA VAL A 130 -9.55 5.92 9.15
C VAL A 130 -9.54 7.25 9.91
N GLY A 131 -10.46 7.46 10.84
CA GLY A 131 -10.55 8.69 11.62
C GLY A 131 -9.28 9.00 12.41
N VAL A 132 -8.83 8.05 13.25
CA VAL A 132 -7.62 8.25 14.07
C VAL A 132 -6.36 8.39 13.23
N VAL A 133 -6.26 7.66 12.11
CA VAL A 133 -5.10 7.78 11.20
C VAL A 133 -5.10 9.14 10.53
N ARG A 134 -6.25 9.64 10.06
CA ARG A 134 -6.38 10.97 9.48
C ARG A 134 -5.96 12.07 10.46
N ASP A 135 -6.48 12.04 11.68
CA ASP A 135 -6.15 13.03 12.71
C ASP A 135 -4.66 12.98 13.09
N ALA A 136 -4.09 11.76 13.18
CA ALA A 136 -2.67 11.59 13.49
C ALA A 136 -1.76 12.11 12.36
N VAL A 137 -2.13 11.97 11.07
CA VAL A 137 -1.37 12.58 9.96
C VAL A 137 -1.34 14.10 10.11
N ILE A 138 -2.46 14.73 10.47
CA ILE A 138 -2.51 16.18 10.69
C ILE A 138 -1.59 16.55 11.85
N ALA A 139 -1.67 15.84 12.99
CA ALA A 139 -0.82 16.08 14.14
C ALA A 139 0.67 15.90 13.82
N TRP A 140 1.02 14.86 13.05
CA TRP A 140 2.40 14.62 12.60
C TRP A 140 2.89 15.76 11.69
N ARG A 141 2.07 16.23 10.76
CA ARG A 141 2.41 17.36 9.88
C ARG A 141 2.59 18.65 10.66
N VAL A 142 1.77 18.92 11.68
CA VAL A 142 1.94 20.08 12.59
C VAL A 142 3.28 20.01 13.33
N ALA A 143 3.67 18.81 13.77
CA ALA A 143 4.91 18.62 14.52
C ALA A 143 6.19 18.68 13.67
N HIS A 144 6.12 18.29 12.39
CA HIS A 144 7.27 18.13 11.50
C HIS A 144 7.28 19.08 10.30
N GLY A 145 6.17 19.79 10.05
CA GLY A 145 6.05 20.76 8.97
C GLY A 145 6.78 22.06 9.26
N PRO A 146 7.04 22.87 8.22
CA PRO A 146 7.55 24.23 8.43
C PRO A 146 6.51 25.07 9.18
N PRO A 147 6.97 26.06 10.00
CA PRO A 147 6.04 27.00 10.61
C PRO A 147 5.21 27.71 9.55
N ASP A 148 3.89 27.75 9.75
CA ASP A 148 3.01 28.54 8.90
C ASP A 148 3.06 30.01 9.38
N ALA A 149 3.60 30.90 8.53
CA ALA A 149 3.71 32.32 8.83
C ALA A 149 2.34 33.03 8.93
N THR A 150 1.27 32.40 8.42
CA THR A 150 -0.08 32.98 8.41
C THR A 150 -0.95 32.48 9.56
N ASP A 151 -0.51 31.45 10.29
CA ASP A 151 -1.27 30.74 11.34
C ASP A 151 -2.64 30.23 10.84
N SER A 152 -2.74 30.01 9.52
CA SER A 152 -3.98 29.57 8.82
C SER A 152 -3.84 28.20 8.16
N TRP A 153 -2.84 27.43 8.58
CA TRP A 153 -2.53 26.13 7.94
C TRP A 153 -3.64 25.10 8.15
N TRP A 154 -3.92 24.37 7.10
CA TRP A 154 -4.89 23.28 7.08
C TRP A 154 -4.37 22.09 6.27
N SER A 155 -4.96 20.92 6.46
CA SER A 155 -4.60 19.70 5.73
C SER A 155 -5.80 18.80 5.52
N LEU A 156 -5.89 18.18 4.34
CA LEU A 156 -6.87 17.16 3.98
C LEU A 156 -6.15 15.86 3.61
N PRO A 157 -5.67 15.08 4.60
CA PRO A 157 -4.91 13.87 4.37
C PRO A 157 -5.67 12.83 3.56
N VAL A 158 -4.96 12.07 2.72
CA VAL A 158 -5.47 10.90 2.03
C VAL A 158 -5.23 9.67 2.90
N VAL A 159 -6.32 9.11 3.43
CA VAL A 159 -6.32 7.87 4.23
C VAL A 159 -7.37 6.93 3.64
N ALA A 160 -6.94 5.72 3.29
CA ALA A 160 -7.77 4.68 2.72
C ALA A 160 -7.83 3.45 3.63
N GLU A 161 -8.76 2.54 3.33
CA GLU A 161 -8.98 1.39 4.20
C GLU A 161 -9.40 0.13 3.45
N THR A 162 -9.20 -1.01 4.11
CA THR A 162 -9.88 -2.28 3.82
C THR A 162 -10.29 -2.96 5.12
N TRP A 163 -11.33 -3.80 5.09
CA TRP A 163 -11.93 -4.41 6.28
C TRP A 163 -11.14 -5.62 6.78
N ASP A 164 -10.67 -5.61 8.03
CA ASP A 164 -9.90 -6.69 8.66
C ASP A 164 -10.68 -7.50 9.72
N GLY A 165 -11.97 -7.21 9.91
CA GLY A 165 -12.77 -7.73 11.03
C GLY A 165 -13.02 -9.25 11.05
N TRP A 166 -12.51 -10.03 10.07
CA TRP A 166 -12.51 -11.49 10.14
C TRP A 166 -11.43 -12.04 11.09
N LEU A 167 -10.28 -11.37 11.13
CA LEU A 167 -9.13 -11.77 11.94
C LEU A 167 -8.87 -10.86 13.13
N ASN A 168 -9.36 -9.62 13.07
CA ASN A 168 -9.04 -8.53 13.98
C ASN A 168 -10.25 -8.12 14.85
N ASP A 169 -9.99 -7.76 16.09
CA ASP A 169 -10.91 -6.98 16.92
C ASP A 169 -11.04 -5.55 16.38
N ILE A 170 -11.74 -5.40 15.25
CA ILE A 170 -11.89 -4.13 14.55
C ILE A 170 -12.60 -3.06 15.40
N ASN A 171 -13.52 -3.49 16.27
CA ASN A 171 -14.28 -2.62 17.17
C ASN A 171 -13.49 -2.20 18.43
N GLY A 172 -12.31 -2.76 18.64
CA GLY A 172 -11.42 -2.42 19.75
C GLY A 172 -10.61 -1.15 19.53
N PHE A 173 -10.61 -0.57 18.32
CA PHE A 173 -9.90 0.66 17.97
C PHE A 173 -8.42 0.63 18.37
N HIS A 174 -7.71 -0.43 17.99
CA HIS A 174 -6.34 -0.69 18.43
C HIS A 174 -5.28 0.19 17.76
N VAL A 175 -5.55 0.74 16.57
CA VAL A 175 -4.67 1.73 15.94
C VAL A 175 -4.74 3.04 16.74
N LYS A 176 -3.55 3.60 17.06
CA LYS A 176 -3.37 4.83 17.83
C LYS A 176 -2.45 5.79 17.08
N PRO A 177 -2.42 7.10 17.44
CA PRO A 177 -1.57 8.09 16.79
C PRO A 177 -0.09 7.70 16.73
N GLU A 178 0.46 7.09 17.80
CA GLU A 178 1.85 6.62 17.82
C GLU A 178 2.20 5.59 16.75
N HIS A 179 1.23 4.75 16.37
CA HIS A 179 1.42 3.77 15.30
C HIS A 179 1.52 4.44 13.92
N VAL A 180 0.78 5.53 13.74
CA VAL A 180 0.82 6.35 12.52
C VAL A 180 2.14 7.11 12.44
N PHE A 181 2.58 7.71 13.54
CA PHE A 181 3.87 8.39 13.63
C PHE A 181 5.00 7.43 13.31
N HIS A 182 5.00 6.24 13.91
CA HIS A 182 6.00 5.22 13.62
C HIS A 182 6.02 4.82 12.13
N ALA A 183 4.86 4.64 11.49
CA ALA A 183 4.79 4.32 10.06
C ALA A 183 5.37 5.45 9.20
N LEU A 184 5.10 6.71 9.53
CA LEU A 184 5.62 7.88 8.82
C LEU A 184 7.13 8.06 9.04
N ASP A 185 7.60 7.95 10.29
CA ASP A 185 9.00 8.19 10.68
C ASP A 185 9.93 7.06 10.22
N SER A 186 9.42 5.83 10.11
CA SER A 186 10.17 4.66 9.62
C SER A 186 10.15 4.52 8.10
N ALA A 187 9.46 5.40 7.38
CA ALA A 187 9.36 5.33 5.93
C ALA A 187 10.75 5.44 5.27
N ARG A 188 11.04 4.51 4.36
CA ARG A 188 12.32 4.42 3.67
C ARG A 188 12.15 3.99 2.22
N SER A 189 13.16 4.26 1.41
CA SER A 189 13.37 3.65 0.10
C SER A 189 13.89 2.21 0.27
N GLY A 190 14.03 1.48 -0.83
CA GLY A 190 14.50 0.10 -0.79
C GLY A 190 13.37 -0.92 -0.89
N PRO A 191 13.62 -2.19 -0.59
CA PRO A 191 12.60 -3.23 -0.64
C PRO A 191 11.40 -2.91 0.26
N VAL A 192 10.19 -3.15 -0.25
CA VAL A 192 8.95 -3.02 0.53
C VAL A 192 8.66 -4.35 1.22
N GLU A 193 8.33 -4.32 2.51
CA GLU A 193 7.84 -5.51 3.19
C GLU A 193 6.44 -5.86 2.68
N GLU A 194 6.22 -7.15 2.34
CA GLU A 194 4.99 -7.65 1.71
C GLU A 194 4.29 -8.70 2.57
N GLY A 195 3.05 -9.02 2.25
CA GLY A 195 2.22 -9.97 2.99
C GLY A 195 1.50 -9.34 4.18
N ALA A 196 1.41 -10.06 5.29
CA ALA A 196 0.64 -9.68 6.47
C ALA A 196 1.35 -8.62 7.33
N VAL A 197 1.61 -7.45 6.78
CA VAL A 197 2.34 -6.35 7.42
C VAL A 197 1.60 -5.02 7.27
N GLY A 198 1.87 -4.07 8.17
CA GLY A 198 1.24 -2.76 8.14
C GLY A 198 -0.28 -2.84 8.13
N GLY A 199 -0.94 -2.00 7.35
CA GLY A 199 -2.39 -2.05 7.13
C GLY A 199 -2.88 -3.39 6.56
N GLY A 200 -2.01 -4.14 5.87
CA GLY A 200 -2.32 -5.46 5.28
C GLY A 200 -2.37 -6.63 6.26
N THR A 201 -2.10 -6.40 7.54
CA THR A 201 -1.93 -7.48 8.54
C THR A 201 -3.13 -8.43 8.63
N GLY A 202 -4.34 -7.93 8.74
CA GLY A 202 -5.57 -8.74 8.89
C GLY A 202 -6.28 -9.11 7.57
N MET A 203 -5.69 -8.86 6.41
CA MET A 203 -6.37 -8.89 5.11
C MET A 203 -6.44 -10.30 4.51
N ILE A 204 -7.51 -10.55 3.75
CA ILE A 204 -7.80 -11.82 3.07
C ILE A 204 -8.01 -11.52 1.58
N CYS A 205 -7.17 -12.10 0.72
CA CYS A 205 -7.17 -11.85 -0.71
C CYS A 205 -7.54 -13.13 -1.47
N ASN A 206 -8.65 -13.11 -2.19
CA ASN A 206 -9.17 -14.27 -2.91
C ASN A 206 -9.28 -15.55 -2.06
N GLY A 207 -9.72 -15.40 -0.80
CA GLY A 207 -9.87 -16.51 0.15
C GLY A 207 -8.55 -17.10 0.68
N PHE A 208 -7.39 -16.52 0.33
CA PHE A 208 -6.09 -16.77 0.96
C PHE A 208 -5.68 -15.61 1.84
N LYS A 209 -4.66 -15.80 2.68
CA LYS A 209 -4.08 -14.70 3.41
C LYS A 209 -3.56 -13.65 2.42
N GLY A 210 -4.03 -12.43 2.57
CA GLY A 210 -3.65 -11.28 1.77
C GLY A 210 -2.72 -10.32 2.53
N GLY A 211 -2.69 -9.08 2.10
CA GLY A 211 -1.88 -8.04 2.74
C GLY A 211 -1.32 -7.01 1.78
N ILE A 212 -0.13 -6.52 2.09
CA ILE A 212 0.62 -5.59 1.26
C ILE A 212 1.35 -6.35 0.16
N GLY A 213 1.28 -5.82 -1.06
CA GLY A 213 2.10 -6.26 -2.17
C GLY A 213 2.59 -5.09 -2.99
N SER A 214 3.72 -5.25 -3.66
CA SER A 214 4.28 -4.19 -4.48
C SER A 214 4.92 -4.74 -5.75
N SER A 215 4.99 -3.93 -6.78
CA SER A 215 5.77 -4.22 -7.97
C SER A 215 6.05 -2.95 -8.77
N SER A 216 6.90 -3.05 -9.78
CA SER A 216 7.16 -1.95 -10.70
C SER A 216 7.35 -2.41 -12.14
N ARG A 217 7.26 -1.44 -13.06
CA ARG A 217 7.62 -1.62 -14.47
C ARG A 217 8.46 -0.45 -14.94
N ARG A 218 9.54 -0.80 -15.62
CA ARG A 218 10.38 0.15 -16.34
C ARG A 218 10.03 0.12 -17.82
N LEU A 219 9.69 1.28 -18.36
CA LEU A 219 9.43 1.44 -19.78
C LEU A 219 10.74 1.36 -20.58
N THR A 220 10.63 1.05 -21.89
CA THR A 220 11.77 1.04 -22.80
C THR A 220 12.32 2.45 -23.00
N ASP A 221 13.55 2.55 -23.52
CA ASP A 221 14.17 3.85 -23.82
C ASP A 221 13.37 4.62 -24.88
N LYS A 222 12.71 3.91 -25.80
CA LYS A 222 11.82 4.52 -26.80
C LYS A 222 10.58 5.16 -26.18
N ASP A 223 10.15 4.65 -25.04
CA ASP A 223 8.98 5.12 -24.29
C ASP A 223 9.39 6.05 -23.14
N GLY A 224 10.65 6.53 -23.11
CA GLY A 224 11.18 7.51 -22.18
C GLY A 224 11.77 6.91 -20.90
N SER A 225 11.99 5.60 -20.81
CA SER A 225 12.58 4.89 -19.63
C SER A 225 11.86 5.18 -18.30
N TYR A 226 10.62 5.63 -18.34
CA TYR A 226 9.84 5.92 -17.12
C TYR A 226 9.59 4.67 -16.28
N LEU A 227 9.37 4.92 -15.00
CA LEU A 227 8.98 3.91 -14.03
C LEU A 227 7.50 4.07 -13.64
N VAL A 228 6.82 2.95 -13.48
CA VAL A 228 5.50 2.84 -12.83
C VAL A 228 5.66 1.87 -11.68
N GLY A 229 5.46 2.35 -10.46
CA GLY A 229 5.47 1.55 -9.24
C GLY A 229 4.07 1.42 -8.67
N VAL A 230 3.74 0.26 -8.12
CA VAL A 230 2.43 -0.05 -7.54
C VAL A 230 2.60 -0.63 -6.16
N LEU A 231 1.77 -0.18 -5.21
CA LEU A 231 1.57 -0.81 -3.91
C LEU A 231 0.07 -1.10 -3.74
N VAL A 232 -0.25 -2.30 -3.28
CA VAL A 232 -1.62 -2.71 -2.99
C VAL A 232 -1.79 -3.09 -1.51
N GLN A 233 -2.97 -2.79 -0.94
CA GLN A 233 -3.50 -3.47 0.23
C GLN A 233 -4.61 -4.39 -0.25
N CYS A 234 -4.31 -5.70 -0.34
CA CYS A 234 -5.16 -6.70 -0.98
C CYS A 234 -6.05 -7.41 0.05
N ASN A 235 -7.35 -7.13 -0.03
CA ASN A 235 -8.40 -7.73 0.81
C ASN A 235 -9.69 -7.95 0.02
N TYR A 236 -9.62 -8.48 -1.18
CA TYR A 236 -10.75 -8.57 -2.10
C TYR A 236 -10.86 -9.93 -2.76
N GLY A 237 -11.93 -10.13 -3.52
CA GLY A 237 -12.12 -11.25 -4.44
C GLY A 237 -12.59 -12.53 -3.76
N THR A 238 -12.95 -13.49 -4.61
CA THR A 238 -13.38 -14.82 -4.18
C THR A 238 -12.41 -15.89 -4.67
N ARG A 239 -12.26 -16.98 -3.92
CA ARG A 239 -11.40 -18.11 -4.25
C ARG A 239 -11.64 -18.62 -5.68
N GLN A 240 -12.90 -18.83 -6.05
CA GLN A 240 -13.28 -19.42 -7.32
C GLN A 240 -12.88 -18.58 -8.54
N ASN A 241 -12.76 -17.26 -8.36
CA ASN A 241 -12.42 -16.33 -9.44
C ASN A 241 -10.93 -16.13 -9.62
N LEU A 242 -10.10 -16.49 -8.61
CA LEU A 242 -8.66 -16.24 -8.64
C LEU A 242 -8.00 -16.82 -9.89
N ARG A 243 -7.31 -15.95 -10.61
CA ARG A 243 -6.44 -16.29 -11.74
C ARG A 243 -5.03 -15.79 -11.51
N ILE A 244 -4.05 -16.62 -11.83
CA ILE A 244 -2.63 -16.26 -11.85
C ILE A 244 -2.06 -16.71 -13.18
N ALA A 245 -1.38 -15.83 -13.90
CA ALA A 245 -0.88 -16.07 -15.25
C ALA A 245 -1.97 -16.57 -16.22
N GLY A 246 -3.23 -16.11 -16.03
CA GLY A 246 -4.41 -16.50 -16.81
C GLY A 246 -5.04 -17.85 -16.42
N ILE A 247 -4.41 -18.61 -15.52
CA ILE A 247 -4.87 -19.94 -15.07
C ILE A 247 -5.84 -19.78 -13.87
N PRO A 248 -6.99 -20.49 -13.84
CA PRO A 248 -7.97 -20.40 -12.76
C PRO A 248 -7.49 -21.15 -11.49
N VAL A 249 -6.37 -20.73 -10.93
CA VAL A 249 -5.68 -21.42 -9.82
C VAL A 249 -6.54 -21.57 -8.57
N GLY A 250 -7.48 -20.66 -8.35
CA GLY A 250 -8.39 -20.73 -7.21
C GLY A 250 -9.36 -21.91 -7.23
N ARG A 251 -9.56 -22.53 -8.39
CA ARG A 251 -10.36 -23.76 -8.58
C ARG A 251 -9.51 -25.04 -8.55
N GLU A 252 -8.20 -24.89 -8.69
CA GLU A 252 -7.25 -25.98 -8.83
C GLU A 252 -6.48 -26.26 -7.52
N ILE A 253 -6.38 -25.26 -6.63
CA ILE A 253 -5.68 -25.38 -5.36
C ILE A 253 -6.63 -25.90 -4.29
N GLU A 254 -6.32 -27.08 -3.75
CA GLU A 254 -7.03 -27.66 -2.62
C GLU A 254 -6.55 -27.03 -1.32
N SER A 255 -7.32 -26.10 -0.79
CA SER A 255 -7.06 -25.43 0.48
C SER A 255 -8.38 -24.98 1.10
N GLU A 256 -8.45 -24.94 2.43
CA GLU A 256 -9.61 -24.39 3.15
C GLU A 256 -9.88 -22.94 2.69
N ASP A 257 -11.13 -22.68 2.31
CA ASP A 257 -11.59 -21.32 2.05
C ASP A 257 -12.26 -20.79 3.33
N PRO A 258 -11.77 -19.68 3.92
CA PRO A 258 -12.33 -19.14 5.15
C PRO A 258 -13.81 -18.75 5.03
N TYR A 259 -14.28 -18.56 3.79
CA TYR A 259 -15.66 -18.16 3.49
C TYR A 259 -16.54 -19.27 2.92
N ALA A 260 -16.06 -20.52 2.89
CA ALA A 260 -16.81 -21.66 2.30
C ALA A 260 -18.22 -21.87 2.88
N PHE A 261 -18.46 -21.47 4.12
CA PHE A 261 -19.75 -21.56 4.82
C PHE A 261 -20.59 -20.28 4.73
N VAL A 262 -20.05 -19.22 4.12
CA VAL A 262 -20.78 -17.96 3.92
C VAL A 262 -21.48 -18.02 2.57
N PRO A 263 -22.78 -17.67 2.47
CA PRO A 263 -23.47 -17.59 1.20
C PRO A 263 -22.69 -16.73 0.20
N SER A 264 -22.69 -17.13 -1.07
CA SER A 264 -21.86 -16.50 -2.12
C SER A 264 -22.07 -14.99 -2.24
N GLU A 265 -23.29 -14.50 -1.97
CA GLU A 265 -23.63 -13.07 -1.99
C GLU A 265 -22.94 -12.28 -0.85
N LEU A 266 -22.46 -12.96 0.17
CA LEU A 266 -21.78 -12.36 1.32
C LEU A 266 -20.26 -12.60 1.28
N ALA A 267 -19.76 -13.45 0.39
CA ALA A 267 -18.36 -13.85 0.34
C ALA A 267 -17.44 -12.71 -0.18
N GLU A 268 -17.96 -11.84 -1.04
CA GLU A 268 -17.20 -10.69 -1.57
C GLU A 268 -17.43 -9.44 -0.71
N ARG A 269 -16.90 -9.46 0.51
CA ARG A 269 -16.90 -8.33 1.46
C ARG A 269 -15.52 -7.74 1.63
N GLY A 270 -14.79 -7.67 0.57
CA GLY A 270 -13.45 -7.17 0.61
C GLY A 270 -13.34 -5.77 0.01
N SER A 271 -12.12 -5.31 -0.11
CA SER A 271 -11.74 -4.06 -0.76
C SER A 271 -10.31 -4.18 -1.21
N ILE A 272 -9.92 -3.41 -2.20
CA ILE A 272 -8.51 -3.25 -2.53
C ILE A 272 -8.17 -1.78 -2.66
N ILE A 273 -7.13 -1.35 -1.96
CA ILE A 273 -6.55 -0.03 -2.16
C ILE A 273 -5.29 -0.18 -2.99
N VAL A 274 -5.19 0.64 -4.05
CA VAL A 274 -4.02 0.65 -4.92
C VAL A 274 -3.45 2.05 -5.04
N VAL A 275 -2.15 2.16 -4.74
CA VAL A 275 -1.37 3.38 -4.92
C VAL A 275 -0.42 3.17 -6.08
N VAL A 276 -0.49 4.06 -7.07
CA VAL A 276 0.38 4.04 -8.26
C VAL A 276 1.28 5.26 -8.25
N ALA A 277 2.58 5.06 -8.35
CA ALA A 277 3.57 6.11 -8.48
C ALA A 277 4.22 6.07 -9.87
N THR A 278 4.60 7.21 -10.41
CA THR A 278 5.42 7.30 -11.62
C THR A 278 6.31 8.54 -11.59
N ASN A 279 7.46 8.47 -12.28
CA ASN A 279 8.30 9.63 -12.58
C ASN A 279 8.01 10.23 -13.96
N ALA A 280 7.02 9.71 -14.69
CA ALA A 280 6.59 10.32 -15.95
C ALA A 280 5.89 11.67 -15.69
N PRO A 281 6.16 12.70 -16.52
CA PRO A 281 5.54 14.02 -16.36
C PRO A 281 4.08 13.97 -16.83
N LEU A 282 3.18 13.64 -15.90
CA LEU A 282 1.75 13.52 -16.11
C LEU A 282 0.98 14.61 -15.35
N LEU A 283 -0.05 15.13 -15.99
CA LEU A 283 -1.01 16.05 -15.38
C LEU A 283 -2.13 15.29 -14.65
N PRO A 284 -2.88 15.91 -13.73
CA PRO A 284 -3.89 15.26 -12.90
C PRO A 284 -4.91 14.42 -13.68
N HIS A 285 -5.43 14.92 -14.80
CA HIS A 285 -6.38 14.17 -15.63
C HIS A 285 -5.75 12.93 -16.28
N GLN A 286 -4.45 12.94 -16.58
CA GLN A 286 -3.70 11.79 -17.10
C GLN A 286 -3.47 10.76 -15.99
N LEU A 287 -3.15 11.21 -14.76
CA LEU A 287 -3.03 10.35 -13.58
C LEU A 287 -4.36 9.68 -13.22
N LYS A 288 -5.50 10.38 -13.36
CA LYS A 288 -6.82 9.76 -13.25
C LYS A 288 -7.02 8.64 -14.28
N ARG A 289 -6.48 8.79 -15.50
CA ARG A 289 -6.49 7.73 -16.52
C ARG A 289 -5.57 6.56 -16.15
N ILE A 290 -4.43 6.80 -15.48
CA ILE A 290 -3.57 5.76 -14.89
C ILE A 290 -4.36 4.99 -13.81
N ALA A 291 -4.95 5.69 -12.84
CA ALA A 291 -5.73 5.07 -11.77
C ALA A 291 -6.84 4.14 -12.32
N ARG A 292 -7.55 4.53 -13.37
CA ARG A 292 -8.56 3.68 -14.03
C ARG A 292 -8.01 2.37 -14.62
N ARG A 293 -6.71 2.28 -14.97
CA ARG A 293 -6.12 1.07 -15.54
C ARG A 293 -5.84 0.01 -14.48
N VAL A 294 -5.83 0.39 -13.22
CA VAL A 294 -5.75 -0.54 -12.09
C VAL A 294 -6.86 -1.59 -12.18
N SER A 295 -8.09 -1.21 -12.54
CA SER A 295 -9.23 -2.11 -12.75
C SER A 295 -8.89 -3.29 -13.67
N LEU A 296 -8.14 -3.04 -14.75
CA LEU A 296 -7.74 -4.09 -15.69
C LEU A 296 -6.72 -5.05 -15.07
N GLY A 297 -5.84 -4.57 -14.20
CA GLY A 297 -4.89 -5.41 -13.46
C GLY A 297 -5.62 -6.30 -12.45
N ILE A 298 -6.57 -5.76 -11.71
CA ILE A 298 -7.45 -6.50 -10.80
C ILE A 298 -8.25 -7.56 -11.56
N GLY A 299 -8.81 -7.21 -12.72
CA GLY A 299 -9.54 -8.13 -13.60
C GLY A 299 -8.68 -9.30 -14.09
N ARG A 300 -7.36 -9.11 -14.31
CA ARG A 300 -6.44 -10.21 -14.67
C ARG A 300 -6.33 -11.25 -13.56
N ASN A 301 -6.45 -10.86 -12.30
CA ASN A 301 -6.49 -11.77 -11.15
C ASN A 301 -7.89 -12.34 -10.88
N GLY A 302 -8.89 -11.99 -11.71
CA GLY A 302 -10.20 -12.61 -11.73
C GLY A 302 -11.30 -11.86 -10.98
N SER A 303 -11.03 -10.64 -10.46
CA SER A 303 -12.09 -9.82 -9.86
C SER A 303 -13.16 -9.44 -10.87
N ILE A 304 -14.38 -9.35 -10.36
CA ILE A 304 -15.55 -8.80 -11.07
C ILE A 304 -16.04 -7.50 -10.44
N ALA A 305 -15.25 -6.92 -9.51
CA ALA A 305 -15.61 -5.74 -8.72
C ALA A 305 -17.00 -5.90 -8.08
N GLY A 306 -17.15 -6.92 -7.23
CA GLY A 306 -18.44 -7.28 -6.62
C GLY A 306 -19.06 -6.13 -5.81
N ASN A 307 -20.38 -6.13 -5.70
CA ASN A 307 -21.14 -5.05 -5.06
C ASN A 307 -20.72 -4.73 -3.61
N GLY A 308 -20.19 -5.70 -2.89
CA GLY A 308 -19.73 -5.55 -1.51
C GLY A 308 -18.29 -5.03 -1.38
N SER A 309 -17.58 -4.80 -2.50
CA SER A 309 -16.18 -4.37 -2.52
C SER A 309 -16.04 -2.85 -2.53
N GLY A 310 -14.96 -2.33 -1.92
CA GLY A 310 -14.56 -0.93 -1.95
C GLY A 310 -13.19 -0.81 -2.64
N ASP A 311 -13.20 -0.75 -3.96
CA ASP A 311 -11.98 -0.78 -4.78
C ASP A 311 -11.64 0.64 -5.20
N ILE A 312 -10.65 1.26 -4.52
CA ILE A 312 -10.32 2.67 -4.69
C ILE A 312 -8.83 2.83 -4.97
N PHE A 313 -8.51 3.64 -5.96
CA PHE A 313 -7.16 3.80 -6.50
C PHE A 313 -6.75 5.26 -6.57
N ILE A 314 -5.47 5.52 -6.26
CA ILE A 314 -4.86 6.83 -6.43
C ILE A 314 -3.55 6.67 -7.21
N ALA A 315 -3.30 7.58 -8.16
CA ALA A 315 -2.06 7.64 -8.91
C ALA A 315 -1.44 9.03 -8.73
N PHE A 316 -0.12 9.10 -8.57
CA PHE A 316 0.62 10.35 -8.49
C PHE A 316 1.91 10.32 -9.31
N SER A 317 2.41 11.52 -9.64
CA SER A 317 3.69 11.69 -10.34
C SER A 317 4.69 12.45 -9.48
N THR A 318 5.93 11.94 -9.42
CA THR A 318 7.07 12.65 -8.81
C THR A 318 7.73 13.65 -9.75
N ALA A 319 7.31 13.72 -11.01
CA ALA A 319 7.72 14.79 -11.93
C ALA A 319 7.13 16.16 -11.53
N ASN A 320 7.62 17.23 -12.17
CA ASN A 320 7.15 18.60 -11.92
C ASN A 320 7.21 19.02 -10.43
N PRO A 321 8.36 18.94 -9.75
CA PRO A 321 8.45 19.24 -8.32
C PRO A 321 8.06 20.68 -7.97
N ALA A 322 8.24 21.62 -8.90
CA ALA A 322 7.89 23.03 -8.73
C ALA A 322 6.39 23.33 -8.95
N ALA A 323 5.56 22.33 -9.27
CA ALA A 323 4.17 22.57 -9.68
C ALA A 323 3.31 23.26 -8.60
N SER A 324 3.67 23.13 -7.33
CA SER A 324 2.97 23.73 -6.19
C SER A 324 3.64 25.01 -5.66
N GLU A 325 4.68 25.53 -6.31
CA GLU A 325 5.33 26.77 -5.89
C GLU A 325 4.39 27.98 -6.06
N LEU A 326 4.47 28.90 -5.10
CA LEU A 326 3.58 30.05 -5.03
C LEU A 326 4.25 31.32 -5.58
N GLY A 327 3.43 32.28 -6.01
CA GLY A 327 3.84 33.65 -6.29
C GLY A 327 4.37 33.93 -7.71
N HIS A 328 4.46 32.90 -8.58
CA HIS A 328 4.88 33.08 -9.97
C HIS A 328 4.27 32.02 -10.91
N VAL A 329 4.38 32.24 -12.20
CA VAL A 329 3.97 31.26 -13.22
C VAL A 329 5.01 30.15 -13.28
N VAL A 330 4.59 28.90 -13.18
CA VAL A 330 5.45 27.72 -13.22
C VAL A 330 5.39 27.06 -14.60
N GLY A 331 6.54 26.73 -15.16
CA GLY A 331 6.64 25.89 -16.37
C GLY A 331 6.50 24.41 -16.02
N LEU A 332 5.61 23.69 -16.72
CA LEU A 332 5.36 22.27 -16.49
C LEU A 332 5.75 21.43 -17.71
N GLN A 333 6.16 20.19 -17.46
CA GLN A 333 6.34 19.18 -18.49
C GLN A 333 5.11 18.28 -18.52
N MET A 334 4.71 17.85 -19.71
CA MET A 334 3.60 16.94 -19.92
C MET A 334 3.89 15.99 -21.07
N LEU A 335 3.67 14.69 -20.88
CA LEU A 335 3.65 13.72 -21.97
C LEU A 335 2.40 13.93 -22.85
N PRO A 336 2.52 13.88 -24.20
CA PRO A 336 1.36 13.85 -25.07
C PRO A 336 0.45 12.66 -24.75
N ASN A 337 -0.86 12.83 -24.90
CA ASN A 337 -1.82 11.77 -24.63
C ASN A 337 -1.58 10.49 -25.47
N ASP A 338 -1.10 10.65 -26.70
CA ASP A 338 -0.81 9.52 -27.60
C ASP A 338 0.43 8.70 -27.17
N SER A 339 1.19 9.18 -26.16
CA SER A 339 2.34 8.48 -25.57
C SER A 339 2.01 7.74 -24.27
N LEU A 340 0.73 7.64 -23.86
CA LEU A 340 0.34 7.06 -22.56
C LEU A 340 0.16 5.54 -22.57
N ASP A 341 -0.01 4.89 -23.71
CA ASP A 341 -0.30 3.45 -23.78
C ASP A 341 0.75 2.57 -23.10
N PRO A 342 2.07 2.83 -23.20
CA PRO A 342 3.06 2.08 -22.46
C PRO A 342 2.91 2.21 -20.93
N LEU A 343 2.52 3.39 -20.42
CA LEU A 343 2.25 3.63 -18.99
C LEU A 343 0.98 2.90 -18.54
N PHE A 344 -0.05 2.84 -19.37
CA PHE A 344 -1.27 2.08 -19.11
C PHE A 344 -0.96 0.59 -19.01
N ALA A 345 -0.20 0.02 -19.96
CA ALA A 345 0.22 -1.38 -19.93
C ALA A 345 1.06 -1.67 -18.67
N ALA A 346 2.02 -0.81 -18.34
CA ALA A 346 2.85 -0.92 -17.14
C ALA A 346 2.02 -0.92 -15.86
N THR A 347 0.99 -0.07 -15.77
CA THR A 347 0.08 0.00 -14.61
C THR A 347 -0.69 -1.32 -14.45
N VAL A 348 -1.26 -1.87 -15.53
CA VAL A 348 -1.98 -3.14 -15.51
C VAL A 348 -1.08 -4.28 -15.06
N GLN A 349 0.11 -4.39 -15.64
CA GLN A 349 1.09 -5.44 -15.36
C GLN A 349 1.63 -5.37 -13.93
N ALA A 350 1.94 -4.17 -13.45
CA ALA A 350 2.43 -3.97 -12.10
C ALA A 350 1.33 -4.26 -11.06
N THR A 351 0.08 -3.88 -11.32
CA THR A 351 -1.05 -4.18 -10.43
C THR A 351 -1.28 -5.70 -10.31
N GLU A 352 -1.29 -6.42 -11.42
CA GLU A 352 -1.42 -7.88 -11.44
C GLU A 352 -0.35 -8.55 -10.58
N GLU A 353 0.91 -8.19 -10.73
CA GLU A 353 2.02 -8.78 -9.98
C GLU A 353 1.98 -8.38 -8.50
N ALA A 354 1.68 -7.12 -8.16
CA ALA A 354 1.60 -6.66 -6.78
C ALA A 354 0.54 -7.44 -5.97
N ILE A 355 -0.61 -7.75 -6.57
CA ILE A 355 -1.66 -8.56 -5.96
C ILE A 355 -1.16 -9.99 -5.67
N VAL A 356 -0.48 -10.62 -6.63
CA VAL A 356 0.06 -11.98 -6.44
C VAL A 356 1.16 -11.98 -5.39
N ASN A 357 2.04 -10.96 -5.38
CA ASN A 357 3.07 -10.80 -4.36
C ASN A 357 2.47 -10.68 -2.94
N ALA A 358 1.36 -9.94 -2.78
CA ALA A 358 0.68 -9.82 -1.50
C ALA A 358 0.24 -11.17 -0.92
N MET A 359 -0.23 -12.09 -1.77
CA MET A 359 -0.64 -13.44 -1.36
C MET A 359 0.55 -14.38 -1.15
N VAL A 360 1.55 -14.31 -2.04
CA VAL A 360 2.75 -15.18 -1.96
C VAL A 360 3.61 -14.85 -0.74
N ALA A 361 3.73 -13.58 -0.39
CA ALA A 361 4.52 -13.16 0.76
C ALA A 361 3.80 -13.36 2.11
N ALA A 362 2.50 -13.67 2.10
CA ALA A 362 1.73 -13.87 3.31
C ALA A 362 1.94 -15.27 3.91
N GLU A 363 1.78 -15.36 5.23
CA GLU A 363 1.83 -16.61 6.00
C GLU A 363 0.45 -16.90 6.59
N ASP A 364 0.21 -18.16 7.00
CA ASP A 364 -0.99 -18.56 7.72
C ASP A 364 -1.24 -17.64 8.92
N MET A 365 -2.47 -17.26 9.15
CA MET A 365 -2.81 -16.40 10.30
C MET A 365 -4.07 -16.85 11.01
N THR A 366 -4.01 -16.88 12.34
CA THR A 366 -5.16 -17.07 13.21
C THR A 366 -5.49 -15.77 13.94
N GLY A 367 -6.77 -15.39 13.94
CA GLY A 367 -7.30 -14.18 14.57
C GLY A 367 -8.34 -14.45 15.65
N ILE A 368 -9.35 -13.57 15.71
CA ILE A 368 -10.46 -13.65 16.65
C ILE A 368 -11.21 -14.98 16.53
N ASP A 369 -11.71 -15.50 17.65
CA ASP A 369 -12.54 -16.72 17.75
C ASP A 369 -11.92 -17.98 17.12
N GLY A 370 -10.59 -17.97 16.89
CA GLY A 370 -9.88 -19.05 16.21
C GLY A 370 -10.05 -19.06 14.69
N HIS A 371 -10.60 -18.00 14.09
CA HIS A 371 -10.66 -17.87 12.65
C HIS A 371 -9.26 -18.00 12.06
N HIS A 372 -9.09 -18.96 11.16
CA HIS A 372 -7.82 -19.27 10.54
C HIS A 372 -7.88 -19.02 9.03
N VAL A 373 -6.86 -18.37 8.50
CA VAL A 373 -6.72 -18.10 7.06
C VAL A 373 -5.39 -18.65 6.57
N ARG A 374 -5.47 -19.53 5.58
CA ARG A 374 -4.30 -20.15 4.95
C ARG A 374 -3.59 -19.18 4.01
N ALA A 375 -2.27 -19.23 4.02
CA ALA A 375 -1.45 -18.66 2.96
C ALA A 375 -1.69 -19.38 1.62
N LEU A 376 -1.34 -18.74 0.52
CA LEU A 376 -1.33 -19.36 -0.80
C LEU A 376 -0.25 -20.46 -0.83
N PRO A 377 -0.62 -21.76 -1.04
CA PRO A 377 0.34 -22.85 -0.98
C PRO A 377 1.29 -22.82 -2.20
N HIS A 378 2.56 -22.44 -2.00
CA HIS A 378 3.53 -22.23 -3.07
C HIS A 378 3.73 -23.46 -3.95
N GLU A 379 3.88 -24.67 -3.36
CA GLU A 379 4.10 -25.90 -4.11
C GLU A 379 2.87 -26.27 -4.95
N GLN A 380 1.66 -26.07 -4.45
CA GLN A 380 0.45 -26.32 -5.22
C GLN A 380 0.31 -25.31 -6.35
N LEU A 381 0.61 -24.02 -6.11
CA LEU A 381 0.62 -22.98 -7.15
C LEU A 381 1.59 -23.37 -8.28
N ARG A 382 2.83 -23.74 -7.93
CA ARG A 382 3.82 -24.20 -8.91
C ARG A 382 3.35 -25.43 -9.70
N ALA A 383 2.79 -26.42 -9.01
CA ALA A 383 2.28 -27.64 -9.63
C ALA A 383 1.13 -27.34 -10.61
N VAL A 384 0.21 -26.46 -10.22
CA VAL A 384 -0.89 -26.03 -11.11
C VAL A 384 -0.32 -25.33 -12.34
N LEU A 385 0.53 -24.31 -12.18
CA LEU A 385 1.09 -23.57 -13.31
C LEU A 385 1.94 -24.47 -14.24
N ALA A 386 2.68 -25.44 -13.68
CA ALA A 386 3.42 -26.42 -14.46
C ALA A 386 2.53 -27.27 -15.37
N ARG A 387 1.37 -27.75 -14.85
CA ARG A 387 0.39 -28.51 -15.65
C ARG A 387 -0.11 -27.74 -16.88
N TYR A 388 -0.17 -26.42 -16.78
CA TYR A 388 -0.61 -25.54 -17.86
C TYR A 388 0.55 -24.95 -18.68
N ASN A 389 1.79 -25.43 -18.49
CA ASN A 389 3.01 -24.88 -19.12
C ASN A 389 3.15 -23.37 -18.93
N ARG A 390 2.91 -22.90 -17.69
CA ARG A 390 2.95 -21.49 -17.30
C ARG A 390 4.00 -21.17 -16.24
N LEU A 391 5.00 -22.02 -16.03
CA LEU A 391 6.18 -21.67 -15.23
C LEU A 391 7.30 -21.14 -16.12
N THR A 392 7.97 -20.07 -15.67
CA THR A 392 9.28 -19.67 -16.20
C THR A 392 10.38 -20.44 -15.46
N HIS A 393 11.43 -20.80 -16.19
CA HIS A 393 12.62 -21.50 -15.67
C HIS A 393 13.62 -20.52 -15.10
#